data_079ef225cfb2dfbb81fc8da5d2e6d4d1
#
_entry.id   079ef225cfb2dfbb81fc8da5d2e6d4d1
#
_cell.length_a   1.000
_cell.length_b   1.000
_cell.length_c   1.000
_cell.angle_alpha   90.00
_cell.angle_beta   90.00
_cell.angle_gamma   90.00
#
_symmetry.space_group_name_H-M   'P 1'
#
loop_
_entity.id
_entity.type
_entity.pdbx_description
1 polymer ?
#
loop_
_entity_poly.entity_id
_entity_poly.type
_entity_poly.pdbx_seq_one_letter_code
_entity_poly.pdbx_strand_id
1 'polypeptide(L)'
;MNKSNDIQKFILDNVENHQRDISIVLARKFGISRQRAHRYLIREVENGNIIKTGRTRWTSYFLADGKYIKFIERIKPGIAEDRIWLKYIKPMILSYPENIYRICAYGFTEIFNNAIDHSKGTTIITEIKISNDSLSIIIMDNGIGIFKKIQKALHLDSIKESILHLSKGKFTTDPKNHTGEGIFFTSRMFDSFSIISNDMFYIFKNEDWFLLPEKKEGFKQGTFIKMVISLDSKKTPKDVFDQYADQEIGFGKTIVAVALSGDLNEPHVSRSQAKRLLMGLEKFNTIILDFKGVVSVGQAFVDQVFRVFKNEYPNITIHHVGANDEVDSMIKRGLLK
;
A
#
# COMPACT_ATOMS: atom_id res chain seq x y z
N MET A 1 4.56 -16.45 46.57
CA MET A 1 4.59 -15.78 45.23
C MET A 1 5.54 -16.58 44.33
N ASN A 2 5.15 -16.87 43.11
CA ASN A 2 5.94 -17.75 42.25
C ASN A 2 6.97 -16.88 41.50
N LYS A 3 8.27 -17.01 41.84
CA LYS A 3 9.39 -16.26 41.29
C LYS A 3 9.38 -16.22 39.74
N SER A 4 8.76 -17.20 39.09
CA SER A 4 8.62 -17.25 37.63
C SER A 4 7.62 -16.20 37.11
N ASN A 5 6.50 -15.99 37.81
CA ASN A 5 5.48 -15.01 37.44
C ASN A 5 5.99 -13.58 37.65
N ASP A 6 6.79 -13.35 38.71
CA ASP A 6 7.40 -12.02 38.96
C ASP A 6 8.44 -11.66 37.86
N ILE A 7 9.20 -12.66 37.39
CA ILE A 7 10.14 -12.48 36.29
C ILE A 7 9.41 -12.19 34.97
N GLN A 8 8.33 -12.93 34.68
CA GLN A 8 7.51 -12.71 33.49
C GLN A 8 6.93 -11.28 33.49
N LYS A 9 6.27 -10.90 34.59
CA LYS A 9 5.72 -9.54 34.75
C LYS A 9 6.79 -8.48 34.55
N PHE A 10 7.96 -8.66 35.17
CA PHE A 10 9.07 -7.70 35.01
C PHE A 10 9.53 -7.59 33.57
N ILE A 11 9.64 -8.71 32.82
CA ILE A 11 10.01 -8.68 31.39
C ILE A 11 9.01 -7.84 30.63
N LEU A 12 7.70 -8.12 30.77
CA LEU A 12 6.64 -7.43 30.03
C LEU A 12 6.61 -5.91 30.35
N ASP A 13 6.77 -5.55 31.61
CA ASP A 13 6.74 -4.14 32.06
C ASP A 13 7.96 -3.33 31.61
N ASN A 14 9.08 -3.98 31.26
CA ASN A 14 10.36 -3.28 31.05
C ASN A 14 10.98 -3.50 29.65
N VAL A 15 10.52 -4.44 28.87
CA VAL A 15 11.16 -4.81 27.60
C VAL A 15 11.20 -3.66 26.58
N GLU A 16 10.16 -2.80 26.55
CA GLU A 16 10.12 -1.63 25.65
C GLU A 16 11.18 -0.59 25.98
N ASN A 17 11.48 -0.40 27.25
CA ASN A 17 12.50 0.53 27.71
C ASN A 17 13.93 -0.06 27.65
N HIS A 18 14.05 -1.38 27.58
CA HIS A 18 15.30 -2.14 27.63
C HIS A 18 15.46 -3.13 26.47
N GLN A 19 15.07 -2.72 25.28
CA GLN A 19 15.00 -3.59 24.11
C GLN A 19 16.29 -4.38 23.82
N ARG A 20 17.47 -3.80 24.07
CA ARG A 20 18.76 -4.42 23.81
C ARG A 20 19.47 -4.98 25.05
N ASP A 21 19.15 -4.47 26.20
CA ASP A 21 19.85 -4.79 27.45
C ASP A 21 18.95 -5.48 28.50
N ILE A 22 17.70 -5.84 28.14
CA ILE A 22 16.73 -6.47 29.05
C ILE A 22 17.29 -7.72 29.75
N SER A 23 18.15 -8.50 29.09
CA SER A 23 18.79 -9.66 29.71
C SER A 23 19.74 -9.27 30.86
N ILE A 24 20.40 -8.13 30.76
CA ILE A 24 21.30 -7.59 31.78
C ILE A 24 20.49 -7.05 32.95
N VAL A 25 19.46 -6.27 32.65
CA VAL A 25 18.57 -5.65 33.63
C VAL A 25 17.83 -6.73 34.42
N LEU A 26 17.32 -7.76 33.73
CA LEU A 26 16.68 -8.92 34.36
C LEU A 26 17.63 -9.69 35.28
N ALA A 27 18.86 -9.96 34.79
CA ALA A 27 19.87 -10.65 35.58
C ALA A 27 20.20 -9.91 36.88
N ARG A 28 20.38 -8.60 36.83
CA ARG A 28 20.62 -7.74 38.01
C ARG A 28 19.45 -7.73 38.96
N LYS A 29 18.22 -7.51 38.45
CA LYS A 29 17.01 -7.37 39.28
C LYS A 29 16.72 -8.62 40.12
N PHE A 30 16.92 -9.80 39.54
CA PHE A 30 16.56 -11.08 40.18
C PHE A 30 17.75 -11.89 40.70
N GLY A 31 18.98 -11.38 40.61
CA GLY A 31 20.19 -12.08 41.08
C GLY A 31 20.44 -13.40 40.31
N ILE A 32 20.20 -13.45 39.03
CA ILE A 32 20.36 -14.64 38.19
C ILE A 32 21.47 -14.42 37.13
N SER A 33 22.01 -15.51 36.60
CA SER A 33 22.99 -15.41 35.52
C SER A 33 22.36 -14.90 34.22
N ARG A 34 23.15 -14.26 33.36
CA ARG A 34 22.70 -13.83 32.01
C ARG A 34 22.14 -14.99 31.18
N GLN A 35 22.72 -16.18 31.29
CA GLN A 35 22.21 -17.36 30.59
C GLN A 35 20.82 -17.75 31.09
N ARG A 36 20.58 -17.64 32.39
CA ARG A 36 19.25 -17.90 32.96
C ARG A 36 18.25 -16.82 32.57
N ALA A 37 18.65 -15.57 32.57
CA ALA A 37 17.83 -14.45 32.07
C ALA A 37 17.45 -14.67 30.59
N HIS A 38 18.42 -15.07 29.76
CA HIS A 38 18.18 -15.37 28.36
C HIS A 38 17.17 -16.52 28.16
N ARG A 39 17.21 -17.57 28.98
CA ARG A 39 16.21 -18.65 28.91
C ARG A 39 14.80 -18.15 29.22
N TYR A 40 14.63 -17.24 30.17
CA TYR A 40 13.33 -16.61 30.41
C TYR A 40 12.86 -15.78 29.22
N LEU A 41 13.73 -15.00 28.61
CA LEU A 41 13.39 -14.24 27.39
C LEU A 41 13.01 -15.16 26.23
N ILE A 42 13.72 -16.25 26.00
CA ILE A 42 13.36 -17.23 24.95
C ILE A 42 12.01 -17.84 25.24
N ARG A 43 11.72 -18.21 26.50
CA ARG A 43 10.41 -18.72 26.89
C ARG A 43 9.28 -17.72 26.62
N GLU A 44 9.50 -16.42 26.90
CA GLU A 44 8.50 -15.39 26.60
C GLU A 44 8.33 -15.16 25.10
N VAL A 45 9.38 -15.37 24.30
CA VAL A 45 9.30 -15.40 22.84
C VAL A 45 8.48 -16.61 22.36
N GLU A 46 8.73 -17.79 22.91
CA GLU A 46 8.00 -19.03 22.59
C GLU A 46 6.53 -18.93 22.99
N ASN A 47 6.23 -18.27 24.13
CA ASN A 47 4.88 -17.99 24.58
C ASN A 47 4.18 -16.89 23.75
N GLY A 48 4.89 -16.21 22.85
CA GLY A 48 4.35 -15.11 22.05
C GLY A 48 4.15 -13.81 22.82
N ASN A 49 4.72 -13.64 24.01
CA ASN A 49 4.60 -12.44 24.84
C ASN A 49 5.58 -11.34 24.44
N ILE A 50 6.73 -11.70 23.89
CA ILE A 50 7.72 -10.78 23.38
C ILE A 50 8.27 -11.28 22.03
N ILE A 51 8.78 -10.35 21.23
CA ILE A 51 9.38 -10.61 19.93
C ILE A 51 10.90 -10.40 20.05
N LYS A 52 11.65 -11.32 19.42
CA LYS A 52 13.10 -11.21 19.29
C LYS A 52 13.45 -10.84 17.85
N THR A 53 14.21 -9.76 17.65
CA THR A 53 14.76 -9.35 16.35
C THR A 53 16.28 -9.32 16.39
N GLY A 54 16.89 -9.45 15.20
CA GLY A 54 18.37 -9.42 15.07
C GLY A 54 19.08 -10.70 15.54
N ARG A 55 20.41 -10.68 15.45
CA ARG A 55 21.28 -11.78 15.85
C ARG A 55 22.46 -11.25 16.66
N THR A 56 22.97 -12.05 17.57
CA THR A 56 24.13 -11.77 18.43
C THR A 56 24.05 -10.41 19.14
N ARG A 57 25.02 -9.52 18.99
CA ARG A 57 25.07 -8.18 19.62
C ARG A 57 23.94 -7.21 19.15
N TRP A 58 23.26 -7.52 18.05
CA TRP A 58 22.17 -6.73 17.48
C TRP A 58 20.79 -7.30 17.84
N THR A 59 20.73 -8.23 18.80
CA THR A 59 19.46 -8.77 19.29
C THR A 59 18.71 -7.70 20.07
N SER A 60 17.43 -7.51 19.73
CA SER A 60 16.49 -6.65 20.45
C SER A 60 15.22 -7.44 20.76
N TYR A 61 14.56 -7.08 21.85
CA TYR A 61 13.29 -7.66 22.31
C TYR A 61 12.25 -6.56 22.42
N PHE A 62 11.00 -6.86 22.08
CA PHE A 62 9.86 -5.95 22.08
C PHE A 62 8.66 -6.66 22.70
N LEU A 63 7.71 -5.93 23.28
CA LEU A 63 6.41 -6.50 23.62
C LEU A 63 5.78 -7.07 22.36
N ALA A 64 5.19 -8.24 22.48
CA ALA A 64 4.33 -8.78 21.45
C ALA A 64 2.94 -8.17 21.62
N ASP A 65 2.75 -6.95 21.11
CA ASP A 65 1.42 -6.43 20.81
C ASP A 65 0.87 -7.16 19.59
N GLY A 66 0.53 -8.44 19.78
CA GLY A 66 0.08 -9.29 18.70
C GLY A 66 1.17 -10.19 18.10
N LYS A 67 0.85 -10.83 16.98
CA LYS A 67 1.77 -11.69 16.23
C LYS A 67 2.64 -10.87 15.31
N TYR A 68 3.95 -11.12 15.30
CA TYR A 68 4.89 -10.46 14.40
C TYR A 68 5.81 -11.48 13.72
N ILE A 69 6.03 -11.31 12.44
CA ILE A 69 7.05 -12.04 11.68
C ILE A 69 7.76 -11.10 10.71
N LYS A 70 9.05 -11.31 10.57
CA LYS A 70 9.89 -10.67 9.54
C LYS A 70 10.73 -11.74 8.86
N PHE A 71 10.70 -11.77 7.53
CA PHE A 71 11.54 -12.68 6.76
C PHE A 71 12.10 -11.98 5.52
N ILE A 72 13.13 -12.58 4.96
CA ILE A 72 13.85 -12.07 3.79
C ILE A 72 13.93 -13.20 2.78
N GLU A 73 13.46 -12.95 1.57
CA GLU A 73 13.55 -13.86 0.45
C GLU A 73 14.44 -13.29 -0.65
N ARG A 74 15.26 -14.14 -1.27
CA ARG A 74 16.03 -13.76 -2.45
C ARG A 74 15.20 -13.98 -3.70
N ILE A 75 15.17 -13.01 -4.57
CA ILE A 75 14.54 -13.14 -5.89
C ILE A 75 15.43 -14.05 -6.74
N LYS A 76 14.92 -15.22 -7.05
CA LYS A 76 15.61 -16.25 -7.85
C LYS A 76 14.57 -17.03 -8.68
N PRO A 77 14.99 -17.68 -9.77
CA PRO A 77 14.08 -18.54 -10.55
C PRO A 77 13.39 -19.58 -9.65
N GLY A 78 12.08 -19.72 -9.82
CA GLY A 78 11.24 -20.66 -9.06
C GLY A 78 10.83 -20.20 -7.66
N ILE A 79 11.08 -18.93 -7.29
CA ILE A 79 10.39 -18.35 -6.13
C ILE A 79 8.89 -18.24 -6.48
N ALA A 80 8.04 -18.67 -5.55
CA ALA A 80 6.59 -18.67 -5.74
C ALA A 80 5.91 -18.09 -4.50
N GLU A 81 5.07 -17.10 -4.70
CA GLU A 81 4.37 -16.35 -3.66
C GLU A 81 3.43 -17.23 -2.83
N ASP A 82 2.77 -18.21 -3.46
CA ASP A 82 1.88 -19.16 -2.81
C ASP A 82 2.60 -19.99 -1.73
N ARG A 83 3.84 -20.43 -2.00
CA ARG A 83 4.66 -21.16 -1.04
C ARG A 83 5.07 -20.30 0.14
N ILE A 84 5.40 -19.01 -0.13
CA ILE A 84 5.74 -18.04 0.91
C ILE A 84 4.51 -17.75 1.77
N TRP A 85 3.35 -17.53 1.13
CA TRP A 85 2.08 -17.37 1.82
C TRP A 85 1.75 -18.55 2.74
N LEU A 86 1.77 -19.77 2.22
CA LEU A 86 1.47 -20.99 2.97
C LEU A 86 2.42 -21.20 4.15
N LYS A 87 3.70 -20.87 3.97
CA LYS A 87 4.74 -21.11 4.97
C LYS A 87 4.70 -20.09 6.11
N TYR A 88 4.52 -18.81 5.82
CA TYR A 88 4.75 -17.75 6.78
C TYR A 88 3.48 -17.05 7.23
N ILE A 89 2.53 -16.80 6.31
CA ILE A 89 1.43 -15.86 6.57
C ILE A 89 0.14 -16.57 6.93
N LYS A 90 -0.26 -17.56 6.15
CA LYS A 90 -1.47 -18.34 6.41
C LYS A 90 -1.58 -18.84 7.85
N PRO A 91 -0.53 -19.43 8.47
CA PRO A 91 -0.63 -19.90 9.85
C PRO A 91 -0.92 -18.79 10.88
N MET A 92 -0.53 -17.55 10.58
CA MET A 92 -0.75 -16.41 11.48
C MET A 92 -2.20 -15.91 11.43
N ILE A 93 -2.84 -15.99 10.27
CA ILE A 93 -4.13 -15.34 10.00
C ILE A 93 -5.30 -16.29 9.80
N LEU A 94 -5.07 -17.60 9.79
CA LEU A 94 -6.10 -18.61 9.53
C LEU A 94 -7.28 -18.56 10.53
N SER A 95 -7.05 -18.07 11.75
CA SER A 95 -8.08 -17.96 12.80
C SER A 95 -8.90 -16.66 12.74
N TYR A 96 -8.57 -15.74 11.82
CA TYR A 96 -9.30 -14.48 11.66
C TYR A 96 -10.47 -14.66 10.68
N PRO A 97 -11.41 -13.68 10.61
CA PRO A 97 -12.55 -13.73 9.69
C PRO A 97 -12.14 -13.98 8.23
N GLU A 98 -12.97 -14.74 7.53
CA GLU A 98 -12.72 -15.17 6.15
C GLU A 98 -12.45 -14.01 5.19
N ASN A 99 -13.17 -12.89 5.35
CA ASN A 99 -12.95 -11.69 4.54
C ASN A 99 -11.54 -11.09 4.76
N ILE A 100 -11.07 -11.02 6.01
CA ILE A 100 -9.71 -10.55 6.35
C ILE A 100 -8.68 -11.48 5.73
N TYR A 101 -8.87 -12.80 5.88
CA TYR A 101 -8.00 -13.79 5.27
C TYR A 101 -7.90 -13.60 3.75
N ARG A 102 -9.04 -13.46 3.04
CA ARG A 102 -9.09 -13.30 1.59
C ARG A 102 -8.46 -11.99 1.13
N ILE A 103 -8.72 -10.87 1.82
CA ILE A 103 -8.09 -9.57 1.51
C ILE A 103 -6.58 -9.65 1.67
N CYS A 104 -6.11 -10.23 2.79
CA CYS A 104 -4.68 -10.37 3.03
C CYS A 104 -4.01 -11.30 2.01
N ALA A 105 -4.67 -12.40 1.63
CA ALA A 105 -4.16 -13.32 0.61
C ALA A 105 -4.01 -12.62 -0.73
N TYR A 106 -5.06 -11.93 -1.18
CA TYR A 106 -5.03 -11.16 -2.42
C TYR A 106 -3.92 -10.11 -2.41
N GLY A 107 -3.93 -9.23 -1.41
CA GLY A 107 -2.96 -8.14 -1.34
C GLY A 107 -1.51 -8.62 -1.24
N PHE A 108 -1.25 -9.66 -0.43
CA PHE A 108 0.09 -10.23 -0.35
C PHE A 108 0.55 -10.79 -1.69
N THR A 109 -0.28 -11.63 -2.34
CA THR A 109 0.06 -12.26 -3.62
C THR A 109 0.35 -11.23 -4.69
N GLU A 110 -0.51 -10.23 -4.85
CA GLU A 110 -0.34 -9.18 -5.85
C GLU A 110 0.95 -8.36 -5.63
N ILE A 111 1.18 -7.92 -4.40
CA ILE A 111 2.33 -7.06 -4.11
C ILE A 111 3.65 -7.85 -4.12
N PHE A 112 3.63 -9.10 -3.65
CA PHE A 112 4.82 -9.95 -3.67
C PHE A 112 5.22 -10.33 -5.10
N ASN A 113 4.26 -10.66 -5.96
CA ASN A 113 4.49 -10.90 -7.38
C ASN A 113 5.02 -9.64 -8.08
N ASN A 114 4.47 -8.48 -7.80
CA ASN A 114 5.01 -7.24 -8.34
C ASN A 114 6.49 -7.02 -7.96
N ALA A 115 6.90 -7.40 -6.75
CA ALA A 115 8.29 -7.34 -6.34
C ALA A 115 9.16 -8.37 -7.08
N ILE A 116 8.66 -9.58 -7.35
CA ILE A 116 9.38 -10.62 -8.13
C ILE A 116 9.55 -10.16 -9.57
N ASP A 117 8.46 -9.82 -10.25
CA ASP A 117 8.42 -9.67 -11.70
C ASP A 117 8.88 -8.29 -12.18
N HIS A 118 8.73 -7.31 -11.31
CA HIS A 118 8.81 -5.92 -11.73
C HIS A 118 9.90 -5.10 -11.04
N SER A 119 10.42 -5.48 -9.89
CA SER A 119 11.38 -4.66 -9.15
C SER A 119 12.76 -4.59 -9.82
N LYS A 120 13.20 -5.64 -10.51
CA LYS A 120 14.61 -5.86 -10.91
C LYS A 120 15.54 -5.87 -9.70
N GLY A 121 15.02 -6.13 -8.51
CA GLY A 121 15.76 -6.27 -7.28
C GLY A 121 16.32 -7.69 -7.11
N THR A 122 17.00 -7.90 -6.00
CA THR A 122 17.58 -9.20 -5.62
C THR A 122 16.97 -9.75 -4.35
N THR A 123 16.24 -8.93 -3.60
CA THR A 123 15.78 -9.26 -2.25
C THR A 123 14.42 -8.63 -1.98
N ILE A 124 13.54 -9.40 -1.33
CA ILE A 124 12.27 -8.95 -0.79
C ILE A 124 12.29 -9.14 0.72
N ILE A 125 11.97 -8.09 1.46
CA ILE A 125 11.77 -8.12 2.91
C ILE A 125 10.27 -8.01 3.15
N THR A 126 9.73 -8.94 3.95
CA THR A 126 8.32 -8.92 4.35
C THR A 126 8.23 -8.85 5.86
N GLU A 127 7.37 -7.97 6.35
CA GLU A 127 7.01 -7.86 7.76
C GLU A 127 5.49 -7.95 7.91
N ILE A 128 5.03 -8.74 8.88
CA ILE A 128 3.62 -8.86 9.22
C ILE A 128 3.48 -8.60 10.70
N LYS A 129 2.61 -7.67 11.05
CA LYS A 129 2.26 -7.36 12.43
C LYS A 129 0.75 -7.45 12.58
N ILE A 130 0.30 -8.23 13.56
CA ILE A 130 -1.10 -8.31 13.97
C ILE A 130 -1.18 -7.75 15.39
N SER A 131 -1.89 -6.65 15.55
CA SER A 131 -2.22 -6.02 16.84
C SER A 131 -3.60 -6.44 17.29
N ASN A 132 -4.11 -5.86 18.39
CA ASN A 132 -5.44 -6.20 18.91
C ASN A 132 -6.58 -5.79 17.96
N ASP A 133 -6.38 -4.74 17.16
CA ASP A 133 -7.39 -4.09 16.31
C ASP A 133 -7.07 -4.14 14.83
N SER A 134 -5.83 -4.42 14.46
CA SER A 134 -5.37 -4.28 13.08
C SER A 134 -4.30 -5.28 12.68
N LEU A 135 -4.25 -5.57 11.37
CA LEU A 135 -3.22 -6.35 10.72
C LEU A 135 -2.50 -5.48 9.70
N SER A 136 -1.18 -5.47 9.75
CA SER A 136 -0.35 -4.80 8.75
C SER A 136 0.58 -5.78 8.05
N ILE A 137 0.69 -5.61 6.73
CA ILE A 137 1.65 -6.32 5.87
C ILE A 137 2.54 -5.26 5.22
N ILE A 138 3.85 -5.42 5.36
CA ILE A 138 4.85 -4.58 4.71
C ILE A 138 5.66 -5.46 3.77
N ILE A 139 5.83 -5.01 2.53
CA ILE A 139 6.66 -5.66 1.52
C ILE A 139 7.61 -4.61 0.96
N MET A 140 8.91 -4.92 0.99
CA MET A 140 9.98 -4.04 0.51
C MET A 140 10.86 -4.80 -0.47
N ASP A 141 11.12 -4.23 -1.63
CA ASP A 141 12.15 -4.69 -2.54
C ASP A 141 13.33 -3.71 -2.60
N ASN A 142 14.47 -4.17 -3.07
CA ASN A 142 15.66 -3.36 -3.31
C ASN A 142 15.89 -3.03 -4.79
N GLY A 143 14.82 -2.98 -5.57
CA GLY A 143 14.89 -2.79 -7.02
C GLY A 143 14.95 -1.32 -7.48
N ILE A 144 14.45 -1.07 -8.68
CA ILE A 144 14.52 0.26 -9.33
C ILE A 144 13.50 1.26 -8.81
N GLY A 145 12.49 0.81 -8.06
CA GLY A 145 11.37 1.60 -7.59
C GLY A 145 10.22 1.71 -8.59
N ILE A 146 9.00 1.58 -8.09
CA ILE A 146 7.79 1.50 -8.92
C ILE A 146 7.55 2.77 -9.73
N PHE A 147 7.68 3.95 -9.12
CA PHE A 147 7.38 5.22 -9.82
C PHE A 147 8.38 5.50 -10.93
N LYS A 148 9.66 5.24 -10.72
CA LYS A 148 10.70 5.37 -11.76
C LYS A 148 10.49 4.37 -12.90
N LYS A 149 10.01 3.16 -12.60
CA LYS A 149 9.67 2.17 -13.61
C LYS A 149 8.53 2.64 -14.49
N ILE A 150 7.43 3.16 -13.88
CA ILE A 150 6.28 3.70 -14.60
C ILE A 150 6.69 4.90 -15.45
N GLN A 151 7.43 5.85 -14.87
CA GLN A 151 7.93 7.04 -15.58
C GLN A 151 8.67 6.63 -16.85
N LYS A 152 9.59 5.67 -16.76
CA LYS A 152 10.36 5.21 -17.92
C LYS A 152 9.50 4.50 -18.96
N ALA A 153 8.55 3.67 -18.52
CA ALA A 153 7.69 2.89 -19.42
C ALA A 153 6.72 3.75 -20.23
N LEU A 154 6.26 4.87 -19.66
CA LEU A 154 5.32 5.79 -20.28
C LEU A 154 5.99 7.07 -20.82
N HIS A 155 7.32 7.19 -20.70
CA HIS A 155 8.08 8.40 -21.09
C HIS A 155 7.51 9.68 -20.45
N LEU A 156 7.17 9.62 -19.14
CA LEU A 156 6.58 10.75 -18.43
C LEU A 156 7.63 11.80 -18.09
N ASP A 157 7.22 13.07 -18.10
CA ASP A 157 8.08 14.21 -17.79
C ASP A 157 8.53 14.19 -16.31
N SER A 158 7.68 13.71 -15.41
CA SER A 158 7.99 13.64 -13.98
C SER A 158 7.61 12.31 -13.33
N ILE A 159 8.33 11.96 -12.25
CA ILE A 159 7.98 10.78 -11.41
C ILE A 159 6.57 10.94 -10.79
N LYS A 160 6.16 12.17 -10.48
CA LYS A 160 4.85 12.47 -9.91
C LYS A 160 3.69 11.99 -10.80
N GLU A 161 3.81 12.11 -12.11
CA GLU A 161 2.82 11.63 -13.06
C GLU A 161 2.62 10.12 -12.99
N SER A 162 3.63 9.36 -12.56
CA SER A 162 3.53 7.91 -12.37
C SER A 162 2.47 7.54 -11.33
N ILE A 163 2.26 8.37 -10.32
CA ILE A 163 1.26 8.16 -9.27
C ILE A 163 -0.15 8.29 -9.85
N LEU A 164 -0.38 9.29 -10.70
CA LEU A 164 -1.66 9.44 -11.41
C LEU A 164 -1.96 8.19 -12.25
N HIS A 165 -0.99 7.69 -13.02
CA HIS A 165 -1.19 6.49 -13.83
C HIS A 165 -1.45 5.24 -12.99
N LEU A 166 -0.75 5.08 -11.86
CA LEU A 166 -0.96 3.98 -10.94
C LEU A 166 -2.36 4.03 -10.30
N SER A 167 -2.85 5.22 -9.94
CA SER A 167 -4.14 5.41 -9.29
C SER A 167 -5.35 5.09 -10.18
N LYS A 168 -5.20 5.22 -11.51
CA LYS A 168 -6.25 4.90 -12.48
C LYS A 168 -6.57 3.40 -12.55
N GLY A 169 -5.60 2.54 -12.33
CA GLY A 169 -5.66 1.10 -12.60
C GLY A 169 -5.39 0.75 -14.07
N LYS A 170 -5.43 -0.55 -14.38
CA LYS A 170 -5.13 -1.12 -15.71
C LYS A 170 -3.75 -0.71 -16.28
N PHE A 171 -2.80 -0.39 -15.41
CA PHE A 171 -1.44 -0.09 -15.81
C PHE A 171 -0.55 -1.31 -15.62
N THR A 172 0.04 -1.79 -16.70
CA THR A 172 1.07 -2.83 -16.68
C THR A 172 2.16 -2.54 -17.70
N THR A 173 3.38 -2.91 -17.37
CA THR A 173 4.51 -2.93 -18.31
C THR A 173 4.66 -4.28 -19.02
N ASP A 174 3.84 -5.26 -18.64
CA ASP A 174 3.78 -6.60 -19.23
C ASP A 174 2.32 -7.03 -19.43
N PRO A 175 1.63 -6.54 -20.48
CA PRO A 175 0.22 -6.82 -20.70
C PRO A 175 -0.07 -8.27 -21.13
N LYS A 176 0.96 -9.09 -21.43
CA LYS A 176 0.77 -10.51 -21.73
C LYS A 176 0.54 -11.34 -20.48
N ASN A 177 1.16 -10.95 -19.35
CA ASN A 177 1.13 -11.73 -18.13
C ASN A 177 0.34 -11.04 -17.00
N HIS A 178 0.08 -9.74 -17.11
CA HIS A 178 -0.53 -8.95 -16.03
C HIS A 178 -1.61 -8.01 -16.55
N THR A 179 -2.75 -7.94 -15.85
CA THR A 179 -3.86 -7.02 -16.17
C THR A 179 -3.60 -5.58 -15.72
N GLY A 180 -2.65 -5.38 -14.80
CA GLY A 180 -2.35 -4.09 -14.20
C GLY A 180 -3.36 -3.64 -13.13
N GLU A 181 -4.14 -4.55 -12.59
CA GLU A 181 -5.25 -4.30 -11.67
C GLU A 181 -4.87 -4.50 -10.19
N GLY A 182 -3.82 -5.28 -9.92
CA GLY A 182 -3.47 -5.77 -8.59
C GLY A 182 -3.26 -4.66 -7.56
N ILE A 183 -2.45 -3.64 -7.88
CA ILE A 183 -2.22 -2.51 -6.96
C ILE A 183 -3.49 -1.68 -6.77
N PHE A 184 -4.27 -1.49 -7.84
CA PHE A 184 -5.52 -0.75 -7.77
C PHE A 184 -6.49 -1.38 -6.78
N PHE A 185 -6.79 -2.66 -6.93
CA PHE A 185 -7.71 -3.37 -6.05
C PHE A 185 -7.13 -3.57 -4.65
N THR A 186 -5.86 -3.91 -4.52
CA THR A 186 -5.21 -4.02 -3.21
C THR A 186 -5.33 -2.73 -2.41
N SER A 187 -5.08 -1.57 -3.03
CA SER A 187 -5.17 -0.29 -2.33
C SER A 187 -6.57 0.02 -1.79
N ARG A 188 -7.61 -0.53 -2.39
CA ARG A 188 -9.02 -0.30 -2.02
C ARG A 188 -9.57 -1.35 -1.03
N MET A 189 -9.00 -2.54 -1.04
CA MET A 189 -9.36 -3.60 -0.09
C MET A 189 -8.88 -3.30 1.31
N PHE A 190 -7.69 -2.72 1.46
CA PHE A 190 -7.15 -2.33 2.76
C PHE A 190 -7.67 -0.97 3.21
N ASP A 191 -7.71 -0.73 4.53
CA ASP A 191 -8.15 0.56 5.09
C ASP A 191 -7.08 1.64 4.92
N SER A 192 -5.82 1.23 4.84
CA SER A 192 -4.71 2.10 4.49
C SER A 192 -3.72 1.33 3.62
N PHE A 193 -3.35 1.94 2.51
CA PHE A 193 -2.36 1.46 1.58
C PHE A 193 -1.35 2.58 1.29
N SER A 194 -0.07 2.30 1.44
CA SER A 194 0.95 3.31 1.19
C SER A 194 2.12 2.76 0.38
N ILE A 195 2.67 3.59 -0.48
CA ILE A 195 3.86 3.32 -1.30
C ILE A 195 4.89 4.40 -1.01
N ILE A 196 6.12 3.98 -0.69
CA ILE A 196 7.30 4.84 -0.66
C ILE A 196 8.27 4.33 -1.72
N SER A 197 8.63 5.17 -2.65
CA SER A 197 9.57 4.84 -3.71
C SER A 197 10.10 6.11 -4.38
N ASN A 198 11.39 6.15 -4.69
CA ASN A 198 12.01 7.22 -5.47
C ASN A 198 11.70 8.64 -4.92
N ASP A 199 11.86 8.82 -3.63
CA ASP A 199 11.61 10.08 -2.88
C ASP A 199 10.15 10.57 -2.92
N MET A 200 9.20 9.69 -3.26
CA MET A 200 7.77 9.96 -3.27
C MET A 200 7.05 9.07 -2.26
N PHE A 201 6.08 9.67 -1.57
CA PHE A 201 5.22 8.98 -0.61
C PHE A 201 3.76 9.15 -1.02
N TYR A 202 3.11 8.05 -1.39
CA TYR A 202 1.70 7.98 -1.77
C TYR A 202 0.93 7.17 -0.73
N ILE A 203 -0.18 7.71 -0.26
CA ILE A 203 -1.12 7.02 0.65
C ILE A 203 -2.50 7.05 0.03
N PHE A 204 -3.20 5.90 0.08
CA PHE A 204 -4.64 5.77 -0.10
C PHE A 204 -5.25 5.28 1.21
N LYS A 205 -6.12 6.07 1.83
CA LYS A 205 -6.72 5.79 3.14
C LYS A 205 -8.14 6.33 3.18
N ASN A 206 -9.11 5.49 3.60
CA ASN A 206 -10.53 5.85 3.72
C ASN A 206 -11.08 6.51 2.44
N GLU A 207 -10.77 5.91 1.28
CA GLU A 207 -11.15 6.40 -0.05
C GLU A 207 -10.53 7.76 -0.44
N ASP A 208 -9.65 8.29 0.39
CA ASP A 208 -8.87 9.49 0.16
C ASP A 208 -7.41 9.15 -0.17
N TRP A 209 -6.74 10.06 -0.87
CA TRP A 209 -5.33 9.91 -1.21
C TRP A 209 -4.51 11.11 -0.71
N PHE A 210 -3.27 10.84 -0.39
CA PHE A 210 -2.31 11.85 0.06
C PHE A 210 -0.99 11.64 -0.67
N LEU A 211 -0.41 12.74 -1.14
CA LEU A 211 0.89 12.77 -1.80
C LEU A 211 1.82 13.68 -1.00
N LEU A 212 2.91 13.12 -0.50
CA LEU A 212 3.90 13.86 0.24
C LEU A 212 5.28 13.61 -0.37
N PRO A 213 6.11 14.67 -0.56
CA PRO A 213 7.51 14.45 -0.85
C PRO A 213 8.18 13.78 0.37
N GLU A 214 8.89 12.71 0.15
CA GLU A 214 9.65 12.09 1.23
C GLU A 214 10.84 12.99 1.61
N LYS A 215 10.85 13.49 2.85
CA LYS A 215 11.94 14.31 3.39
C LYS A 215 13.00 13.48 4.13
N LYS A 216 12.87 12.16 4.22
CA LYS A 216 13.74 11.33 5.05
C LYS A 216 14.83 10.65 4.22
N GLU A 217 16.08 10.87 4.61
CA GLU A 217 17.22 10.05 4.26
C GLU A 217 16.95 8.61 4.70
N GLY A 218 16.65 7.69 3.79
CA GLY A 218 16.50 6.30 4.20
C GLY A 218 16.04 5.30 3.15
N PHE A 219 15.21 5.68 2.20
CA PHE A 219 14.67 4.74 1.21
C PHE A 219 14.91 5.24 -0.23
N LYS A 220 16.21 5.25 -0.64
CA LYS A 220 16.62 5.78 -1.94
C LYS A 220 16.45 4.81 -3.09
N GLN A 221 16.24 3.51 -2.82
CA GLN A 221 16.20 2.48 -3.85
C GLN A 221 15.15 1.43 -3.52
N GLY A 222 14.39 0.99 -4.54
CA GLY A 222 13.34 -0.02 -4.42
C GLY A 222 11.96 0.56 -4.16
N THR A 223 11.07 -0.32 -3.71
CA THR A 223 9.68 0.02 -3.36
C THR A 223 9.36 -0.52 -1.97
N PHE A 224 8.78 0.30 -1.14
CA PHE A 224 8.19 -0.04 0.15
C PHE A 224 6.67 0.08 0.02
N ILE A 225 5.95 -0.99 0.31
CA ILE A 225 4.49 -0.98 0.36
C ILE A 225 4.05 -1.43 1.74
N LYS A 226 3.14 -0.67 2.35
CA LYS A 226 2.49 -1.00 3.61
C LYS A 226 0.98 -1.04 3.40
N MET A 227 0.38 -2.15 3.80
CA MET A 227 -1.06 -2.44 3.78
C MET A 227 -1.55 -2.62 5.21
N VAL A 228 -2.63 -1.95 5.59
CA VAL A 228 -3.21 -2.06 6.93
C VAL A 228 -4.72 -2.31 6.80
N ILE A 229 -5.22 -3.29 7.54
CA ILE A 229 -6.65 -3.60 7.63
C ILE A 229 -7.07 -3.75 9.09
N SER A 230 -8.22 -3.20 9.45
CA SER A 230 -8.86 -3.45 10.75
C SER A 230 -9.32 -4.89 10.84
N LEU A 231 -9.14 -5.53 12.00
CA LEU A 231 -9.64 -6.88 12.25
C LEU A 231 -11.18 -6.93 12.33
N ASP A 232 -11.83 -5.77 12.50
CA ASP A 232 -13.28 -5.61 12.47
C ASP A 232 -13.84 -5.20 11.09
N SER A 233 -12.99 -5.09 10.08
CA SER A 233 -13.40 -4.70 8.73
C SER A 233 -14.46 -5.63 8.17
N LYS A 234 -15.51 -5.04 7.56
CA LYS A 234 -16.60 -5.78 6.90
C LYS A 234 -16.41 -5.87 5.39
N LYS A 235 -15.39 -5.20 4.85
CA LYS A 235 -15.09 -5.26 3.42
C LYS A 235 -14.84 -6.70 2.98
N THR A 236 -15.27 -7.04 1.79
CA THR A 236 -14.90 -8.29 1.11
C THR A 236 -14.23 -7.99 -0.24
N PRO A 237 -13.38 -8.87 -0.78
CA PRO A 237 -12.84 -8.69 -2.13
C PRO A 237 -13.96 -8.51 -3.17
N LYS A 238 -15.08 -9.25 -3.02
CA LYS A 238 -16.22 -9.17 -3.92
C LYS A 238 -16.81 -7.77 -3.95
N ASP A 239 -17.08 -7.16 -2.78
CA ASP A 239 -17.67 -5.82 -2.70
C ASP A 239 -16.79 -4.79 -3.41
N VAL A 240 -15.45 -4.91 -3.24
CA VAL A 240 -14.51 -4.01 -3.89
C VAL A 240 -14.45 -4.25 -5.40
N PHE A 241 -14.46 -5.50 -5.86
CA PHE A 241 -14.52 -5.78 -7.30
C PHE A 241 -15.83 -5.29 -7.91
N ASP A 242 -16.97 -5.55 -7.29
CA ASP A 242 -18.30 -5.17 -7.79
C ASP A 242 -18.44 -3.64 -7.90
N GLN A 243 -17.80 -2.87 -7.00
CA GLN A 243 -17.82 -1.40 -7.06
C GLN A 243 -17.22 -0.84 -8.36
N TYR A 244 -16.24 -1.55 -8.93
CA TYR A 244 -15.52 -1.15 -10.14
C TYR A 244 -15.81 -2.05 -11.34
N ALA A 245 -16.69 -3.02 -11.16
CA ALA A 245 -17.12 -3.90 -12.23
C ALA A 245 -18.04 -3.17 -13.22
N ASP A 246 -17.94 -3.60 -14.47
CA ASP A 246 -18.88 -3.33 -15.54
C ASP A 246 -19.46 -4.66 -16.02
N GLN A 247 -20.72 -4.67 -16.41
CA GLN A 247 -21.42 -5.90 -16.80
C GLN A 247 -20.79 -6.60 -18.02
N GLU A 248 -20.10 -5.83 -18.88
CA GLU A 248 -19.57 -6.35 -20.16
C GLU A 248 -18.10 -6.72 -20.09
N ILE A 249 -17.27 -5.94 -19.36
CA ILE A 249 -15.81 -6.06 -19.41
C ILE A 249 -15.12 -6.27 -18.04
N GLY A 250 -15.89 -6.61 -17.01
CA GLY A 250 -15.32 -6.79 -15.66
C GLY A 250 -14.85 -5.44 -15.05
N PHE A 251 -13.55 -5.20 -14.92
CA PHE A 251 -13.04 -3.91 -14.41
C PHE A 251 -13.21 -2.79 -15.44
N GLY A 252 -14.41 -2.27 -15.53
CA GLY A 252 -14.82 -1.25 -16.52
C GLY A 252 -14.96 0.17 -15.98
N LYS A 253 -14.88 0.36 -14.66
CA LYS A 253 -15.12 1.65 -13.99
C LYS A 253 -13.90 2.10 -13.19
N THR A 254 -13.53 3.38 -13.29
CA THR A 254 -12.45 3.96 -12.48
C THR A 254 -12.84 5.29 -11.86
N ILE A 255 -12.21 5.61 -10.71
CA ILE A 255 -12.31 6.92 -10.04
C ILE A 255 -10.92 7.53 -10.03
N VAL A 256 -10.79 8.73 -10.59
CA VAL A 256 -9.51 9.41 -10.78
C VAL A 256 -9.52 10.76 -10.08
N ALA A 257 -8.60 10.95 -9.13
CA ALA A 257 -8.42 12.23 -8.47
C ALA A 257 -7.76 13.24 -9.43
N VAL A 258 -8.52 14.24 -9.86
CA VAL A 258 -8.06 15.26 -10.82
C VAL A 258 -6.85 16.03 -10.29
N ALA A 259 -6.79 16.28 -8.99
CA ALA A 259 -5.67 16.98 -8.35
C ALA A 259 -4.31 16.30 -8.54
N LEU A 260 -4.27 14.98 -8.84
CA LEU A 260 -3.03 14.27 -9.18
C LEU A 260 -2.46 14.62 -10.57
N SER A 261 -3.25 15.25 -11.43
CA SER A 261 -2.82 15.62 -12.80
C SER A 261 -2.05 16.96 -12.89
N GLY A 262 -1.97 17.69 -11.78
CA GLY A 262 -1.29 18.98 -11.68
C GLY A 262 -0.49 19.14 -10.39
N ASP A 263 0.03 20.33 -10.16
CA ASP A 263 0.62 20.67 -8.87
C ASP A 263 -0.48 21.03 -7.86
N LEU A 264 -0.25 20.64 -6.58
CA LEU A 264 -1.19 20.96 -5.52
C LEU A 264 -1.32 22.48 -5.39
N ASN A 265 -2.56 22.96 -5.31
CA ASN A 265 -2.93 24.38 -5.23
C ASN A 265 -2.76 25.18 -6.53
N GLU A 266 -2.47 24.56 -7.67
CA GLU A 266 -2.48 25.23 -8.97
C GLU A 266 -3.79 24.96 -9.74
N PRO A 267 -4.28 25.96 -10.49
CA PRO A 267 -5.47 25.78 -11.34
C PRO A 267 -5.22 24.76 -12.46
N HIS A 268 -6.22 23.97 -12.78
CA HIS A 268 -6.20 23.04 -13.92
C HIS A 268 -6.73 23.74 -15.17
N VAL A 269 -5.88 24.50 -15.86
CA VAL A 269 -6.31 25.39 -16.95
C VAL A 269 -5.96 24.90 -18.35
N SER A 270 -4.97 24.02 -18.50
CA SER A 270 -4.42 23.69 -19.80
C SER A 270 -4.95 22.39 -20.41
N ARG A 271 -4.97 22.34 -21.75
CA ARG A 271 -5.25 21.09 -22.49
C ARG A 271 -4.21 20.01 -22.21
N SER A 272 -2.97 20.36 -21.94
CA SER A 272 -1.89 19.41 -21.64
C SER A 272 -2.16 18.70 -20.30
N GLN A 273 -2.62 19.42 -19.27
CA GLN A 273 -3.04 18.84 -18.00
C GLN A 273 -4.22 17.88 -18.20
N ALA A 274 -5.22 18.28 -18.99
CA ALA A 274 -6.35 17.41 -19.33
C ALA A 274 -5.90 16.14 -20.08
N LYS A 275 -4.99 16.26 -21.07
CA LYS A 275 -4.45 15.11 -21.80
C LYS A 275 -3.71 14.13 -20.89
N ARG A 276 -2.89 14.63 -19.94
CA ARG A 276 -2.23 13.79 -18.93
C ARG A 276 -3.24 13.06 -18.03
N LEU A 277 -4.28 13.79 -17.61
CA LEU A 277 -5.37 13.17 -16.85
C LEU A 277 -6.06 12.04 -17.62
N LEU A 278 -6.33 12.25 -18.91
CA LEU A 278 -7.12 11.32 -19.74
C LEU A 278 -6.32 10.12 -20.26
N MET A 279 -4.98 10.22 -20.34
CA MET A 279 -4.13 9.14 -20.86
C MET A 279 -4.38 7.81 -20.14
N GLY A 280 -4.74 6.76 -20.90
CA GLY A 280 -5.05 5.42 -20.39
C GLY A 280 -6.49 5.24 -19.91
N LEU A 281 -7.32 6.30 -19.92
CA LEU A 281 -8.73 6.21 -19.51
C LEU A 281 -9.63 5.65 -20.63
N GLU A 282 -9.16 5.60 -21.85
CA GLU A 282 -9.85 4.95 -22.99
C GLU A 282 -10.10 3.43 -22.78
N LYS A 283 -9.48 2.84 -21.75
CA LYS A 283 -9.63 1.43 -21.37
C LYS A 283 -10.86 1.17 -20.49
N PHE A 284 -11.59 2.21 -20.08
CA PHE A 284 -12.74 2.10 -19.17
C PHE A 284 -14.02 2.53 -19.85
N ASN A 285 -15.14 1.94 -19.43
CA ASN A 285 -16.48 2.34 -19.91
C ASN A 285 -17.04 3.49 -19.09
N THR A 286 -16.69 3.54 -17.79
CA THR A 286 -17.14 4.58 -16.88
C THR A 286 -15.97 5.23 -16.15
N ILE A 287 -15.86 6.53 -16.25
CA ILE A 287 -14.84 7.34 -15.60
C ILE A 287 -15.52 8.30 -14.63
N ILE A 288 -15.11 8.28 -13.38
CA ILE A 288 -15.52 9.26 -12.38
C ILE A 288 -14.31 10.14 -12.08
N LEU A 289 -14.42 11.42 -12.40
CA LEU A 289 -13.40 12.43 -12.09
C LEU A 289 -13.71 13.05 -10.74
N ASP A 290 -12.84 12.82 -9.75
CA ASP A 290 -12.94 13.41 -8.43
C ASP A 290 -12.17 14.73 -8.39
N PHE A 291 -12.94 15.84 -8.25
CA PHE A 291 -12.40 17.20 -8.17
C PHE A 291 -12.11 17.66 -6.73
N LYS A 292 -12.16 16.76 -5.75
CA LYS A 292 -11.84 17.11 -4.38
C LYS A 292 -10.43 17.73 -4.30
N GLY A 293 -10.33 18.93 -3.69
CA GLY A 293 -9.07 19.67 -3.56
C GLY A 293 -8.62 20.41 -4.83
N VAL A 294 -9.40 20.38 -5.93
CA VAL A 294 -9.16 21.20 -7.12
C VAL A 294 -9.72 22.60 -6.88
N VAL A 295 -8.86 23.62 -6.97
CA VAL A 295 -9.23 25.01 -6.73
C VAL A 295 -10.13 25.55 -7.83
N SER A 296 -9.66 25.46 -9.08
CA SER A 296 -10.40 25.92 -10.27
C SER A 296 -9.97 25.15 -11.52
N VAL A 297 -10.80 25.21 -12.56
CA VAL A 297 -10.53 24.64 -13.88
C VAL A 297 -10.75 25.67 -14.99
N GLY A 298 -9.90 25.65 -16.01
CA GLY A 298 -10.06 26.52 -17.16
C GLY A 298 -10.92 25.89 -18.27
N GLN A 299 -11.47 26.75 -19.13
CA GLN A 299 -12.30 26.32 -20.27
C GLN A 299 -11.57 25.30 -21.17
N ALA A 300 -10.29 25.50 -21.41
CA ALA A 300 -9.49 24.60 -22.27
C ALA A 300 -9.33 23.20 -21.67
N PHE A 301 -9.25 23.09 -20.35
CA PHE A 301 -9.22 21.82 -19.62
C PHE A 301 -10.57 21.12 -19.73
N VAL A 302 -11.66 21.81 -19.39
CA VAL A 302 -13.04 21.28 -19.44
C VAL A 302 -13.41 20.83 -20.84
N ASP A 303 -13.14 21.65 -21.86
CA ASP A 303 -13.36 21.34 -23.27
C ASP A 303 -12.63 20.05 -23.70
N GLN A 304 -11.37 19.89 -23.29
CA GLN A 304 -10.59 18.70 -23.62
C GLN A 304 -11.15 17.44 -22.95
N VAL A 305 -11.62 17.54 -21.69
CA VAL A 305 -12.15 16.40 -20.93
C VAL A 305 -13.54 16.02 -21.39
N PHE A 306 -14.48 16.97 -21.40
CA PHE A 306 -15.89 16.65 -21.53
C PHE A 306 -16.42 16.72 -22.97
N ARG A 307 -15.73 17.40 -23.88
CA ARG A 307 -16.12 17.45 -25.28
C ARG A 307 -15.14 16.68 -26.19
N VAL A 308 -13.85 17.03 -26.20
CA VAL A 308 -12.91 16.43 -27.16
C VAL A 308 -12.74 14.94 -26.91
N PHE A 309 -12.44 14.55 -25.68
CA PHE A 309 -12.28 13.14 -25.32
C PHE A 309 -13.59 12.36 -25.47
N LYS A 310 -14.74 12.95 -25.08
CA LYS A 310 -16.04 12.29 -25.24
C LYS A 310 -16.42 12.07 -26.70
N ASN A 311 -16.05 12.98 -27.60
CA ASN A 311 -16.27 12.81 -29.05
C ASN A 311 -15.35 11.75 -29.63
N GLU A 312 -14.11 11.62 -29.14
CA GLU A 312 -13.16 10.57 -29.56
C GLU A 312 -13.60 9.19 -29.07
N TYR A 313 -14.16 9.13 -27.83
CA TYR A 313 -14.62 7.88 -27.19
C TYR A 313 -16.09 8.00 -26.79
N PRO A 314 -17.05 7.94 -27.74
CA PRO A 314 -18.48 8.19 -27.47
C PRO A 314 -19.15 7.18 -26.53
N ASN A 315 -18.61 5.97 -26.44
CA ASN A 315 -19.14 4.93 -25.56
C ASN A 315 -18.73 5.09 -24.09
N ILE A 316 -17.72 5.94 -23.79
CA ILE A 316 -17.28 6.17 -22.42
C ILE A 316 -18.20 7.14 -21.72
N THR A 317 -18.69 6.78 -20.54
CA THR A 317 -19.45 7.66 -19.67
C THR A 317 -18.51 8.38 -18.70
N ILE A 318 -18.58 9.72 -18.65
CA ILE A 318 -17.77 10.53 -17.74
C ILE A 318 -18.70 11.20 -16.72
N HIS A 319 -18.45 10.93 -15.45
CA HIS A 319 -19.07 11.61 -14.32
C HIS A 319 -18.05 12.46 -13.59
N HIS A 320 -18.50 13.42 -12.79
CA HIS A 320 -17.66 14.17 -11.88
C HIS A 320 -18.27 14.23 -10.48
N VAL A 321 -17.42 14.28 -9.48
CA VAL A 321 -17.78 14.38 -8.06
C VAL A 321 -16.81 15.33 -7.34
N GLY A 322 -17.18 15.80 -6.15
CA GLY A 322 -16.28 16.59 -5.30
C GLY A 322 -15.90 17.99 -5.83
N ALA A 323 -16.59 18.48 -6.87
CA ALA A 323 -16.38 19.80 -7.43
C ALA A 323 -16.91 20.89 -6.47
N ASN A 324 -16.13 21.98 -6.31
CA ASN A 324 -16.65 23.22 -5.71
C ASN A 324 -17.53 23.99 -6.71
N ASP A 325 -18.21 25.05 -6.27
CA ASP A 325 -19.14 25.82 -7.10
C ASP A 325 -18.48 26.43 -8.35
N GLU A 326 -17.23 26.86 -8.26
CA GLU A 326 -16.47 27.43 -9.38
C GLU A 326 -16.18 26.37 -10.44
N VAL A 327 -15.67 25.21 -10.02
CA VAL A 327 -15.37 24.06 -10.89
C VAL A 327 -16.66 23.56 -11.54
N ASP A 328 -17.73 23.35 -10.76
CA ASP A 328 -19.01 22.85 -11.26
C ASP A 328 -19.64 23.82 -12.29
N SER A 329 -19.59 25.13 -12.01
CA SER A 329 -20.06 26.15 -12.94
C SER A 329 -19.27 26.13 -14.26
N MET A 330 -17.96 25.94 -14.22
CA MET A 330 -17.12 25.85 -15.42
C MET A 330 -17.42 24.59 -16.22
N ILE A 331 -17.61 23.44 -15.57
CA ILE A 331 -18.00 22.17 -16.22
C ILE A 331 -19.35 22.33 -16.92
N LYS A 332 -20.37 22.88 -16.25
CA LYS A 332 -21.69 23.13 -16.82
C LYS A 332 -21.63 24.02 -18.07
N ARG A 333 -20.83 25.10 -18.02
CA ARG A 333 -20.64 25.99 -19.20
C ARG A 333 -19.96 25.26 -20.37
N GLY A 334 -19.05 24.32 -20.09
CA GLY A 334 -18.38 23.52 -21.11
C GLY A 334 -19.27 22.48 -21.78
N LEU A 335 -20.26 21.95 -21.06
CA LEU A 335 -21.24 20.97 -21.55
C LEU A 335 -22.38 21.60 -22.37
N LEU A 336 -22.64 22.90 -22.24
CA LEU A 336 -23.69 23.65 -22.98
C LEU A 336 -23.25 24.10 -24.38
N LYS A 337 -22.01 23.86 -24.78
CA LYS A 337 -21.46 24.17 -26.11
C LYS A 337 -21.33 22.93 -26.99
#